data_41d4149872d31be292ed095442bc8714
#
_entry.id   41d4149872d31be292ed095442bc8714
#
_cell.length_a   1.000
_cell.length_b   1.000
_cell.length_c   1.000
_cell.angle_alpha   90.00
_cell.angle_beta   90.00
_cell.angle_gamma   90.00
#
_symmetry.space_group_name_H-M   'P 1'
#
loop_
_entity.id
_entity.type
_entity.pdbx_description
1 polymer ?
#
loop_
_entity_poly.entity_id
_entity_poly.type
_entity_poly.pdbx_seq_one_letter_code
_entity_poly.pdbx_strand_id
1 'polypeptide(L)'
;SAASDVYKRQMQIRDVRWLAQGTIYPDVIESCSVNGPSATIKSHHNVGGLPEKMNLKVVEPLRLLFKDEVRRVGRSLGISDQLIGRHPFPGPGLAIRILGDITAEKVEILQNVDRIYIDALRAWGLYDKVWQAGAILLPVKSVGVMGDERTYESCVALRAVTSTDGMTAD
;
A
#
# COMPACT_ATOMS: atom_id res chain seq x y z
N SER A 1 -9.54 -8.02 12.58
CA SER A 1 -8.71 -8.51 11.46
C SER A 1 -9.55 -8.53 10.19
N ALA A 2 -8.91 -8.51 9.02
CA ALA A 2 -9.62 -8.55 7.73
C ALA A 2 -10.62 -9.72 7.63
N ALA A 3 -10.27 -10.89 8.15
CA ALA A 3 -11.16 -12.05 8.21
C ALA A 3 -12.41 -11.81 9.08
N SER A 4 -12.26 -11.10 10.21
CA SER A 4 -13.36 -10.70 11.07
C SER A 4 -14.32 -9.71 10.39
N ASP A 5 -13.77 -8.81 9.56
CA ASP A 5 -14.56 -7.82 8.86
C ASP A 5 -15.33 -8.43 7.67
N VAL A 6 -14.70 -9.38 6.96
CA VAL A 6 -15.39 -10.19 5.93
C VAL A 6 -16.57 -10.93 6.53
N TYR A 7 -16.38 -11.59 7.67
CA TYR A 7 -17.45 -12.32 8.35
C TYR A 7 -18.61 -11.40 8.76
N LYS A 8 -18.32 -10.24 9.35
CA LYS A 8 -19.35 -9.26 9.74
C LYS A 8 -20.11 -8.73 8.53
N ARG A 9 -19.44 -8.45 7.42
CA ARG A 9 -20.07 -7.98 6.19
C ARG A 9 -20.93 -9.04 5.52
N GLN A 10 -20.47 -10.30 5.52
CA GLN A 10 -21.24 -11.43 5.01
C GLN A 10 -22.62 -11.54 5.68
N MET A 11 -22.71 -11.24 6.99
CA MET A 11 -23.98 -11.26 7.73
C MET A 11 -24.93 -10.14 7.33
N GLN A 12 -24.43 -9.05 6.74
CA GLN A 12 -25.20 -7.86 6.36
C GLN A 12 -25.72 -7.91 4.91
N ILE A 13 -25.07 -8.69 4.04
CA ILE A 13 -25.39 -8.74 2.61
C ILE A 13 -26.10 -10.06 2.32
N ARG A 14 -27.33 -9.98 1.82
CA ARG A 14 -28.12 -11.14 1.40
C ARG A 14 -27.70 -11.60 0.01
N ASP A 15 -27.83 -12.90 -0.26
CA ASP A 15 -27.63 -13.53 -1.58
C ASP A 15 -26.20 -13.50 -2.16
N VAL A 16 -25.18 -13.19 -1.34
CA VAL A 16 -23.78 -13.29 -1.74
C VAL A 16 -23.32 -14.74 -1.60
N ARG A 17 -22.76 -15.29 -2.69
CA ARG A 17 -22.28 -16.68 -2.75
C ARG A 17 -20.75 -16.79 -2.89
N TRP A 18 -20.10 -15.73 -3.33
CA TRP A 18 -18.69 -15.72 -3.69
C TRP A 18 -17.95 -14.57 -3.02
N LEU A 19 -16.73 -14.86 -2.60
CA LEU A 19 -15.74 -13.88 -2.14
C LEU A 19 -14.59 -13.86 -3.16
N ALA A 20 -14.43 -12.76 -3.88
CA ALA A 20 -13.29 -12.57 -4.77
C ALA A 20 -12.10 -12.05 -3.97
N GLN A 21 -10.93 -12.67 -4.15
CA GLN A 21 -9.67 -12.24 -3.56
C GLN A 21 -8.62 -11.97 -4.63
N GLY A 22 -7.81 -10.93 -4.40
CA GLY A 22 -6.70 -10.56 -5.26
C GLY A 22 -5.38 -11.26 -4.92
N THR A 23 -5.44 -12.47 -4.35
CA THR A 23 -4.25 -13.28 -4.05
C THR A 23 -3.44 -13.51 -5.33
N ILE A 24 -2.14 -13.30 -5.27
CA ILE A 24 -1.19 -13.55 -6.36
C ILE A 24 -0.21 -14.67 -5.97
N TYR A 25 0.53 -15.20 -6.92
CA TYR A 25 1.41 -16.33 -6.68
C TYR A 25 2.48 -16.09 -5.60
N PRO A 26 3.14 -14.93 -5.50
CA PRO A 26 4.03 -14.62 -4.38
C PRO A 26 3.37 -14.74 -3.00
N ASP A 27 2.10 -14.35 -2.86
CA ASP A 27 1.38 -14.47 -1.57
C ASP A 27 1.22 -15.94 -1.17
N VAL A 28 1.04 -16.83 -2.15
CA VAL A 28 0.89 -18.28 -1.92
C VAL A 28 2.21 -18.89 -1.45
N ILE A 29 3.32 -18.61 -2.14
CA ILE A 29 4.63 -19.19 -1.81
C ILE A 29 5.19 -18.63 -0.48
N GLU A 30 4.97 -17.36 -0.19
CA GLU A 30 5.43 -16.74 1.05
C GLU A 30 4.61 -17.16 2.28
N SER A 31 3.39 -17.67 2.07
CA SER A 31 2.53 -18.19 3.13
C SER A 31 2.82 -19.65 3.45
N CYS A 32 3.46 -20.39 2.53
CA CYS A 32 3.89 -21.76 2.74
C CYS A 32 5.29 -21.73 3.34
N SER A 33 5.40 -21.87 4.67
CA SER A 33 6.69 -22.12 5.35
C SER A 33 7.24 -23.47 4.88
N VAL A 34 8.10 -23.45 3.87
CA VAL A 34 8.83 -24.63 3.40
C VAL A 34 10.13 -24.71 4.20
N ASN A 35 10.12 -25.47 5.29
CA ASN A 35 11.29 -25.86 6.10
C ASN A 35 12.02 -24.77 6.89
N GLY A 36 11.78 -24.74 8.19
CA GLY A 36 12.63 -24.10 9.19
C GLY A 36 11.96 -22.97 10.00
N PRO A 37 12.61 -22.49 11.07
CA PRO A 37 12.07 -21.49 11.98
C PRO A 37 12.11 -20.06 11.44
N SER A 38 12.07 -19.87 10.13
CA SER A 38 11.93 -18.53 9.54
C SER A 38 10.52 -18.04 9.82
N ALA A 39 10.42 -16.93 10.57
CA ALA A 39 9.18 -16.25 10.85
C ALA A 39 8.40 -16.04 9.55
N THR A 40 7.11 -16.37 9.57
CA THR A 40 6.18 -16.09 8.48
C THR A 40 6.21 -14.58 8.23
N ILE A 41 6.87 -14.13 7.18
CA ILE A 41 7.17 -12.70 6.93
C ILE A 41 5.89 -11.93 6.64
N LYS A 42 4.81 -12.59 6.21
CA LYS A 42 3.52 -11.96 5.90
C LYS A 42 2.34 -12.67 6.56
N SER A 43 2.07 -12.33 7.80
CA SER A 43 0.83 -12.72 8.50
C SER A 43 -0.41 -11.92 8.05
N HIS A 44 -0.28 -11.01 7.10
CA HIS A 44 -1.32 -10.04 6.74
C HIS A 44 -2.09 -10.40 5.47
N HIS A 45 -1.63 -11.37 4.70
CA HIS A 45 -2.33 -11.86 3.52
C HIS A 45 -3.34 -12.94 3.93
N ASN A 46 -4.53 -12.89 3.33
CA ASN A 46 -5.64 -13.81 3.62
C ASN A 46 -5.40 -15.26 3.17
N VAL A 47 -4.19 -15.62 2.80
CA VAL A 47 -3.81 -17.01 2.53
C VAL A 47 -3.75 -17.75 3.85
N GLY A 48 -4.75 -18.59 4.12
CA GLY A 48 -4.90 -19.30 5.38
C GLY A 48 -5.51 -18.49 6.54
N GLY A 49 -5.86 -17.22 6.34
CA GLY A 49 -6.45 -16.37 7.36
C GLY A 49 -7.98 -16.26 7.33
N LEU A 50 -8.63 -16.94 6.39
CA LEU A 50 -10.09 -16.99 6.33
C LEU A 50 -10.66 -17.98 7.35
N PRO A 51 -11.85 -17.74 7.93
CA PRO A 51 -12.50 -18.69 8.83
C PRO A 51 -12.72 -20.03 8.13
N GLU A 52 -12.45 -21.15 8.83
CA GLU A 52 -12.69 -22.51 8.34
C GLU A 52 -14.17 -22.76 7.94
N LYS A 53 -15.10 -22.08 8.66
CA LYS A 53 -16.53 -22.13 8.38
C LYS A 53 -16.97 -20.82 7.77
N MET A 54 -16.97 -20.74 6.46
CA MET A 54 -17.45 -19.60 5.72
C MET A 54 -18.51 -20.03 4.72
N ASN A 55 -19.64 -19.32 4.65
CA ASN A 55 -20.74 -19.62 3.73
C ASN A 55 -20.47 -19.14 2.28
N LEU A 56 -19.31 -18.54 2.05
CA LEU A 56 -18.90 -18.03 0.75
C LEU A 56 -17.88 -18.95 0.10
N LYS A 57 -18.02 -19.16 -1.20
CA LYS A 57 -16.98 -19.78 -2.01
C LYS A 57 -15.94 -18.73 -2.36
N VAL A 58 -14.67 -19.08 -2.22
CA VAL A 58 -13.56 -18.17 -2.58
C VAL A 58 -13.23 -18.33 -4.06
N VAL A 59 -13.01 -17.22 -4.75
CA VAL A 59 -12.49 -17.17 -6.11
C VAL A 59 -11.25 -16.28 -6.16
N GLU A 60 -10.14 -16.83 -6.66
CA GLU A 60 -8.82 -16.19 -6.71
C GLU A 60 -8.27 -16.23 -8.14
N PRO A 61 -8.76 -15.38 -9.03
CA PRO A 61 -8.44 -15.46 -10.46
C PRO A 61 -6.97 -15.17 -10.78
N LEU A 62 -6.25 -14.52 -9.85
CA LEU A 62 -4.86 -14.10 -10.03
C LEU A 62 -3.85 -15.01 -9.29
N ARG A 63 -4.32 -16.06 -8.61
CA ARG A 63 -3.54 -16.91 -7.70
C ARG A 63 -2.25 -17.49 -8.28
N LEU A 64 -2.23 -17.75 -9.58
CA LEU A 64 -1.08 -18.36 -10.27
C LEU A 64 -0.23 -17.34 -11.04
N LEU A 65 -0.51 -16.04 -10.89
CA LEU A 65 0.17 -14.99 -11.62
C LEU A 65 1.18 -14.26 -10.73
N PHE A 66 2.33 -13.90 -11.32
CA PHE A 66 3.26 -12.96 -10.73
C PHE A 66 2.77 -11.52 -10.90
N LYS A 67 3.32 -10.60 -10.13
CA LYS A 67 2.89 -9.19 -10.09
C LYS A 67 2.99 -8.48 -11.44
N ASP A 68 4.03 -8.79 -12.22
CA ASP A 68 4.21 -8.26 -13.58
C ASP A 68 3.16 -8.80 -14.57
N GLU A 69 2.78 -10.07 -14.42
CA GLU A 69 1.71 -10.69 -15.21
C GLU A 69 0.35 -10.07 -14.88
N VAL A 70 0.05 -9.86 -13.59
CA VAL A 70 -1.16 -9.15 -13.14
C VAL A 70 -1.22 -7.75 -13.73
N ARG A 71 -0.09 -7.03 -13.78
CA ARG A 71 -0.01 -5.71 -14.43
C ARG A 71 -0.27 -5.78 -15.93
N ARG A 72 0.21 -6.82 -16.63
CA ARG A 72 -0.09 -7.04 -18.05
C ARG A 72 -1.58 -7.30 -18.27
N VAL A 73 -2.19 -8.15 -17.46
CA VAL A 73 -3.65 -8.38 -17.47
C VAL A 73 -4.40 -7.09 -17.22
N GLY A 74 -4.00 -6.30 -16.23
CA GLY A 74 -4.61 -5.01 -15.94
C GLY A 74 -4.61 -4.07 -17.16
N ARG A 75 -3.48 -3.97 -17.88
CA ARG A 75 -3.38 -3.18 -19.12
C ARG A 75 -4.32 -3.71 -20.21
N SER A 76 -4.39 -5.04 -20.40
CA SER A 76 -5.28 -5.64 -21.39
C SER A 76 -6.77 -5.41 -21.08
N LEU A 77 -7.11 -5.18 -19.81
CA LEU A 77 -8.43 -4.81 -19.35
C LEU A 77 -8.71 -3.30 -19.39
N GLY A 78 -7.77 -2.49 -19.89
CA GLY A 78 -7.92 -1.03 -20.00
C GLY A 78 -7.73 -0.26 -18.70
N ILE A 79 -7.14 -0.87 -17.66
CA ILE A 79 -6.80 -0.14 -16.43
C ILE A 79 -5.65 0.83 -16.74
N SER A 80 -5.78 2.08 -16.29
CA SER A 80 -4.79 3.12 -16.58
C SER A 80 -3.41 2.79 -15.99
N ASP A 81 -2.35 3.17 -16.71
CA ASP A 81 -0.97 2.99 -16.25
C ASP A 81 -0.68 3.72 -14.93
N GLN A 82 -1.39 4.81 -14.63
CA GLN A 82 -1.29 5.49 -13.34
C GLN A 82 -1.69 4.61 -12.16
N LEU A 83 -2.69 3.74 -12.33
CA LEU A 83 -3.11 2.79 -11.30
C LEU A 83 -2.20 1.56 -11.27
N ILE A 84 -1.85 1.03 -12.43
CA ILE A 84 -1.03 -0.19 -12.56
C ILE A 84 0.41 0.07 -12.10
N GLY A 85 0.96 1.25 -12.42
CA GLY A 85 2.34 1.65 -12.12
C GLY A 85 2.53 2.24 -10.71
N ARG A 86 1.55 2.18 -9.83
CA ARG A 86 1.70 2.73 -8.46
C ARG A 86 2.84 2.07 -7.71
N HIS A 87 3.61 2.89 -7.01
CA HIS A 87 4.67 2.41 -6.12
C HIS A 87 4.10 1.51 -5.02
N PRO A 88 4.84 0.48 -4.57
CA PRO A 88 4.41 -0.39 -3.49
C PRO A 88 4.40 0.38 -2.16
N PHE A 89 3.27 0.35 -1.48
CA PHE A 89 3.13 0.81 -0.10
C PHE A 89 2.32 -0.21 0.70
N PRO A 90 2.54 -0.34 2.01
CA PRO A 90 1.67 -1.12 2.87
C PRO A 90 0.21 -0.66 2.76
N GLY A 91 -0.75 -1.53 3.08
CA GLY A 91 -2.18 -1.26 2.95
C GLY A 91 -2.67 0.08 3.51
N PRO A 92 -2.23 0.52 4.72
CA PRO A 92 -2.57 1.84 5.26
C PRO A 92 -2.03 3.03 4.45
N GLY A 93 -1.00 2.82 3.62
CA GLY A 93 -0.49 3.81 2.67
C GLY A 93 -0.11 5.14 3.28
N LEU A 94 -1.02 6.12 3.22
CA LEU A 94 -0.77 7.47 3.71
C LEU A 94 -0.62 7.51 5.25
N ALA A 95 -1.43 6.76 5.97
CA ALA A 95 -1.48 6.82 7.44
C ALA A 95 -0.15 6.45 8.10
N ILE A 96 0.58 5.46 7.57
CA ILE A 96 1.90 5.07 8.11
C ILE A 96 2.99 6.12 7.87
N ARG A 97 2.72 7.09 7.01
CA ARG A 97 3.63 8.19 6.70
C ARG A 97 3.35 9.45 7.54
N ILE A 98 2.39 9.37 8.46
CA ILE A 98 2.13 10.37 9.49
C ILE A 98 2.70 9.82 10.80
N LEU A 99 3.80 10.40 11.28
CA LEU A 99 4.40 9.98 12.54
C LEU A 99 3.68 10.64 13.71
N GLY A 100 3.11 9.82 14.61
CA GLY A 100 2.26 10.25 15.72
C GLY A 100 0.77 10.15 15.43
N ASP A 101 -0.04 10.97 16.08
CA ASP A 101 -1.49 10.95 15.95
C ASP A 101 -1.95 11.35 14.54
N ILE A 102 -2.94 10.65 14.03
CA ILE A 102 -3.53 10.91 12.71
C ILE A 102 -4.72 11.84 12.90
N THR A 103 -4.62 13.06 12.37
CA THR A 103 -5.70 14.05 12.34
C THR A 103 -6.06 14.42 10.91
N ALA A 104 -7.25 14.97 10.71
CA ALA A 104 -7.70 15.42 9.38
C ALA A 104 -6.74 16.47 8.78
N GLU A 105 -6.27 17.40 9.58
CA GLU A 105 -5.29 18.42 9.18
C GLU A 105 -3.98 17.81 8.68
N LYS A 106 -3.42 16.87 9.45
CA LYS A 106 -2.17 16.17 9.07
C LYS A 106 -2.33 15.35 7.79
N VAL A 107 -3.48 14.73 7.62
CA VAL A 107 -3.81 13.98 6.40
C VAL A 107 -3.85 14.93 5.20
N GLU A 108 -4.50 16.08 5.32
CA GLU A 108 -4.59 17.09 4.26
C GLU A 108 -3.19 17.64 3.88
N ILE A 109 -2.39 18.01 4.88
CA ILE A 109 -1.00 18.47 4.66
C ILE A 109 -0.22 17.40 3.87
N LEU A 110 -0.23 16.15 4.35
CA LEU A 110 0.54 15.09 3.71
C LEU A 110 0.03 14.76 2.31
N GLN A 111 -1.28 14.76 2.07
CA GLN A 111 -1.86 14.57 0.74
C GLN A 111 -1.39 15.63 -0.25
N ASN A 112 -1.38 16.88 0.16
CA ASN A 112 -0.95 18.00 -0.69
C ASN A 112 0.55 17.92 -1.01
N VAL A 113 1.39 17.67 0.00
CA VAL A 113 2.84 17.53 -0.20
C VAL A 113 3.16 16.31 -1.06
N ASP A 114 2.55 15.17 -0.78
CA ASP A 114 2.78 13.92 -1.52
C ASP A 114 2.39 14.10 -3.00
N ARG A 115 1.25 14.76 -3.27
CA ARG A 115 0.82 15.08 -4.64
C ARG A 115 1.85 15.93 -5.38
N ILE A 116 2.30 17.02 -4.78
CA ILE A 116 3.30 17.91 -5.39
C ILE A 116 4.58 17.13 -5.70
N TYR A 117 5.04 16.32 -4.75
CA TYR A 117 6.26 15.54 -4.92
C TYR A 117 6.14 14.48 -6.02
N ILE A 118 5.07 13.72 -6.02
CA ILE A 118 4.84 12.67 -7.03
C ILE A 118 4.62 13.27 -8.42
N ASP A 119 3.90 14.39 -8.53
CA ASP A 119 3.70 15.08 -9.80
C ASP A 119 5.02 15.63 -10.34
N ALA A 120 5.90 16.16 -9.49
CA ALA A 120 7.24 16.57 -9.88
C ALA A 120 8.09 15.39 -10.40
N LEU A 121 8.09 14.25 -9.70
CA LEU A 121 8.79 13.04 -10.15
C LEU A 121 8.29 12.57 -11.53
N ARG A 122 6.98 12.64 -11.77
CA ARG A 122 6.40 12.30 -13.09
C ARG A 122 6.82 13.29 -14.16
N ALA A 123 6.73 14.59 -13.88
CA ALA A 123 7.12 15.64 -14.81
C ALA A 123 8.61 15.54 -15.24
N TRP A 124 9.47 15.09 -14.35
CA TRP A 124 10.90 14.89 -14.60
C TRP A 124 11.23 13.49 -15.17
N GLY A 125 10.24 12.63 -15.38
CA GLY A 125 10.44 11.26 -15.85
C GLY A 125 11.23 10.38 -14.89
N LEU A 126 11.16 10.66 -13.60
CA LEU A 126 11.85 9.94 -12.52
C LEU A 126 10.94 8.93 -11.81
N TYR A 127 9.62 9.07 -11.92
CA TYR A 127 8.69 8.23 -11.19
C TYR A 127 8.90 6.73 -11.43
N ASP A 128 9.08 6.33 -12.70
CA ASP A 128 9.28 4.93 -13.06
C ASP A 128 10.72 4.43 -12.83
N LYS A 129 11.64 5.34 -12.50
CA LYS A 129 13.05 5.01 -12.20
C LYS A 129 13.28 4.69 -10.73
N VAL A 130 12.37 5.07 -9.85
CA VAL A 130 12.43 4.77 -8.43
C VAL A 130 11.43 3.66 -8.09
N TRP A 131 11.84 2.77 -7.20
CA TRP A 131 10.98 1.68 -6.76
C TRP A 131 9.86 2.16 -5.82
N GLN A 132 10.18 3.12 -4.93
CA GLN A 132 9.22 3.70 -4.00
C GLN A 132 9.55 5.16 -3.74
N ALA A 133 8.57 6.04 -3.85
CA ALA A 133 8.69 7.43 -3.43
C ALA A 133 7.45 7.89 -2.67
N GLY A 134 7.63 8.82 -1.74
CA GLY A 134 6.54 9.42 -0.98
C GLY A 134 7.04 10.44 0.04
N ALA A 135 6.17 11.33 0.47
CA ALA A 135 6.39 12.25 1.56
C ALA A 135 6.03 11.61 2.91
N ILE A 136 6.70 12.01 3.97
CA ILE A 136 6.48 11.57 5.35
C ILE A 136 6.30 12.82 6.22
N LEU A 137 5.21 12.91 6.96
CA LEU A 137 4.99 14.01 7.90
C LEU A 137 5.66 13.68 9.24
N LEU A 138 6.57 14.54 9.65
CA LEU A 138 7.35 14.37 10.88
C LEU A 138 6.61 15.00 12.07
N PRO A 139 6.79 14.46 13.30
CA PRO A 139 6.15 14.99 14.52
C PRO A 139 6.93 16.19 15.10
N VAL A 140 7.55 16.97 14.24
CA VAL A 140 8.36 18.15 14.63
C VAL A 140 7.91 19.36 13.82
N LYS A 141 8.11 20.52 14.40
CA LYS A 141 7.90 21.81 13.74
C LYS A 141 9.22 22.54 13.59
N SER A 142 9.40 23.17 12.45
CA SER A 142 10.51 24.10 12.21
C SER A 142 10.09 25.52 12.55
N VAL A 143 11.01 26.26 13.14
CA VAL A 143 10.81 27.69 13.39
C VAL A 143 11.20 28.46 12.15
N GLY A 144 10.24 29.21 11.62
CA GLY A 144 10.45 30.17 10.54
C GLY A 144 10.27 31.61 11.05
N VAL A 145 10.68 32.55 10.25
CA VAL A 145 10.38 33.98 10.46
C VAL A 145 9.66 34.48 9.24
N MET A 146 8.47 35.02 9.43
CA MET A 146 7.70 35.65 8.37
C MET A 146 7.34 37.06 8.81
N GLY A 147 8.00 38.05 8.22
CA GLY A 147 7.96 39.45 8.72
C GLY A 147 8.62 39.54 10.11
N ASP A 148 7.89 40.11 11.06
CA ASP A 148 8.36 40.30 12.45
C ASP A 148 7.92 39.14 13.40
N GLU A 149 7.23 38.13 12.88
CA GLU A 149 6.68 37.06 13.70
C GLU A 149 7.38 35.73 13.45
N ARG A 150 7.45 34.91 14.51
CA ARG A 150 7.92 33.52 14.41
C ARG A 150 6.77 32.62 13.95
N THR A 151 7.03 31.80 12.95
CA THR A 151 6.10 30.76 12.50
C THR A 151 6.60 29.38 12.92
N TYR A 152 5.68 28.44 13.09
CA TYR A 152 5.96 27.08 13.46
C TYR A 152 5.33 26.13 12.46
N GLU A 153 6.09 25.80 11.42
CA GLU A 153 5.61 25.01 10.30
C GLU A 153 5.91 23.51 10.47
N SER A 154 5.02 22.68 9.96
CA SER A 154 5.22 21.24 9.97
C SER A 154 6.37 20.83 9.05
N CYS A 155 7.20 19.89 9.51
CA CYS A 155 8.29 19.35 8.72
C CYS A 155 7.87 18.09 7.99
N VAL A 156 8.32 17.95 6.74
CA VAL A 156 8.14 16.74 5.94
C VAL A 156 9.49 16.23 5.46
N ALA A 157 9.63 14.90 5.41
CA ALA A 157 10.74 14.25 4.73
C ALA A 157 10.27 13.72 3.37
N LEU A 158 11.05 13.96 2.34
CA LEU A 158 10.85 13.36 1.02
C LEU A 158 11.73 12.12 0.93
N ARG A 159 11.14 11.01 0.53
CA ARG A 159 11.83 9.75 0.35
C ARG A 159 11.68 9.26 -1.09
N ALA A 160 12.80 8.90 -1.72
CA ALA A 160 12.84 8.11 -2.94
C ALA A 160 13.85 6.98 -2.75
N VAL A 161 13.49 5.78 -3.15
CA VAL A 161 14.32 4.59 -2.99
C VAL A 161 14.35 3.85 -4.31
N THR A 162 15.54 3.52 -4.77
CA THR A 162 15.75 2.52 -5.82
C THR A 162 15.92 1.14 -5.20
N SER A 163 15.55 0.11 -5.92
CA SER A 163 15.70 -1.26 -5.48
C SER A 163 15.62 -2.19 -6.70
N THR A 164 16.55 -3.08 -6.81
CA THR A 164 16.60 -4.09 -7.87
C THR A 164 15.76 -5.32 -7.52
N ASP A 165 15.78 -5.73 -6.26
CA ASP A 165 15.10 -6.93 -5.77
C ASP A 165 13.76 -6.64 -5.05
N GLY A 166 13.45 -5.36 -4.78
CA GLY A 166 12.28 -4.94 -4.01
C GLY A 166 12.38 -5.21 -2.51
N MET A 167 13.53 -5.68 -2.03
CA MET A 167 13.78 -6.04 -0.62
C MET A 167 14.83 -5.14 0.01
N THR A 168 15.86 -4.79 -0.75
CA THR A 168 16.97 -3.93 -0.32
C THR A 168 16.95 -2.60 -1.08
N ALA A 169 17.43 -1.55 -0.42
CA ALA A 169 17.63 -0.24 -1.05
C ALA A 169 19.02 -0.21 -1.72
N ASP A 170 19.06 0.27 -2.97
CA ASP A 170 20.29 0.51 -3.72
C ASP A 170 20.77 1.96 -3.51
#